data_78cf4f927c4d957059efcd8abe8dbb1a
#
_entry.id   78cf4f927c4d957059efcd8abe8dbb1a
#
_cell.length_a   1.000
_cell.length_b   1.000
_cell.length_c   1.000
_cell.angle_alpha   90.00
_cell.angle_beta   90.00
_cell.angle_gamma   90.00
#
_symmetry.space_group_name_H-M   'P 1'
#
loop_
_entity.id
_entity.type
_entity.pdbx_description
1 polymer ?
#
loop_
_entity_poly.entity_id
_entity_poly.type
_entity_poly.pdbx_seq_one_letter_code
_entity_poly.pdbx_strand_id
1 'polypeptide(L)'
;MTVRETFRRTKIVATIGPATSSPDMIRQLIEAGATTFRLNFSHGTHTDHHRSICNIRQVSSELNQPVGILQDLQGPKIRLGVFKDGPITLNKGDKFTLTSRQVAGTSEISCITYDTLAEEVPKGAVIMLDDGKVEMVVEDVNVELGDLYCRVVIGGTLSNNKGVNFPNVHLLVSAVTEKDREDLRFGLSEGVDWVALSFVCTPEDVLEVKDLIAASGRNASVIAKIEKHEAIANMEAILSVCDGVMVARGDLGVEIPAEDVPIAQKQLIKTANRLGIPVITATQMLDSMVSNPRATRAEISDVANAIIDGTDAVMLSNETAVGKYPILAVETMARIAVRIEKEQDLKMQPIESMGRAIPNAISQAVGRIAMQLQAAAIVTLTKTGSTARNVSKFRPPIPILAVTPNVQVARRLQMVWGVQPLVLVSLPSARQNFEAALNLAQEMKLLTAGDLVVMSAGTLQDVAGSTDLVKVEFVSSVVGKGLSIGSGIVHGRARVAFHHLDVRDFNQGEILVIDRTDADFIEVIRKASAVITEEASLESHAVVIGRRLGIPVLVGVKNATGFIRDGEPLSINFNKGMIYSGSRTDDLAF
;
A
#
# COMPACT_ATOMS: atom_id res chain seq x y z
N MET A 1 -5.00 14.71 -18.25
CA MET A 1 -4.75 14.68 -16.79
C MET A 1 -3.49 13.88 -16.59
N THR A 2 -2.49 14.47 -15.97
CA THR A 2 -1.25 13.75 -15.62
C THR A 2 -1.53 12.77 -14.50
N VAL A 3 -0.77 11.66 -14.39
CA VAL A 3 -0.90 10.66 -13.32
C VAL A 3 -0.91 11.31 -11.93
N ARG A 4 -0.23 12.45 -11.75
CA ARG A 4 -0.22 13.25 -10.52
C ARG A 4 -1.61 13.70 -10.04
N GLU A 5 -2.52 14.02 -10.95
CA GLU A 5 -3.81 14.64 -10.60
C GLU A 5 -4.84 13.62 -10.11
N THR A 6 -4.65 12.34 -10.43
CA THR A 6 -5.59 11.26 -10.11
C THR A 6 -5.01 10.18 -9.20
N PHE A 7 -3.70 10.23 -8.90
CA PHE A 7 -3.03 9.24 -8.07
C PHE A 7 -3.49 9.36 -6.60
N ARG A 8 -4.18 8.33 -6.13
CA ARG A 8 -4.58 8.20 -4.73
C ARG A 8 -3.46 7.54 -3.91
N ARG A 9 -3.07 8.14 -2.81
CA ARG A 9 -2.00 7.65 -1.92
C ARG A 9 -2.53 6.71 -0.85
N THR A 10 -3.66 7.06 -0.22
CA THR A 10 -4.33 6.23 0.78
C THR A 10 -4.87 4.96 0.16
N LYS A 11 -4.59 3.82 0.75
CA LYS A 11 -5.02 2.50 0.27
C LYS A 11 -6.43 2.16 0.74
N ILE A 12 -7.10 1.24 0.04
CA ILE A 12 -8.43 0.76 0.44
C ILE A 12 -8.38 -0.74 0.61
N VAL A 13 -8.78 -1.18 1.80
CA VAL A 13 -9.00 -2.59 2.13
C VAL A 13 -10.49 -2.87 2.05
N ALA A 14 -10.90 -3.82 1.21
CA ALA A 14 -12.29 -4.25 1.07
C ALA A 14 -12.46 -5.66 1.62
N THR A 15 -13.49 -5.90 2.45
CA THR A 15 -13.79 -7.24 2.95
C THR A 15 -14.62 -8.01 1.93
N ILE A 16 -14.17 -9.21 1.58
CA ILE A 16 -14.94 -10.14 0.74
C ILE A 16 -15.95 -10.88 1.59
N GLY A 17 -17.15 -10.99 1.06
CA GLY A 17 -18.24 -11.75 1.65
C GLY A 17 -19.27 -12.17 0.60
N PRO A 18 -20.46 -12.61 1.01
CA PRO A 18 -21.50 -13.12 0.09
C PRO A 18 -21.86 -12.14 -1.04
N ALA A 19 -21.80 -10.83 -0.80
CA ALA A 19 -22.12 -9.82 -1.80
C ALA A 19 -21.03 -9.63 -2.87
N THR A 20 -19.78 -10.06 -2.61
CA THR A 20 -18.63 -9.65 -3.44
C THR A 20 -17.66 -10.78 -3.79
N SER A 21 -18.02 -12.04 -3.54
CA SER A 21 -17.14 -13.20 -3.77
C SER A 21 -16.99 -13.62 -5.24
N SER A 22 -17.81 -13.12 -6.16
CA SER A 22 -17.72 -13.46 -7.59
C SER A 22 -16.55 -12.74 -8.30
N PRO A 23 -15.94 -13.34 -9.34
CA PRO A 23 -14.86 -12.70 -10.11
C PRO A 23 -15.26 -11.32 -10.67
N ASP A 24 -16.49 -11.16 -11.17
CA ASP A 24 -16.96 -9.88 -11.70
C ASP A 24 -17.05 -8.80 -10.63
N MET A 25 -17.52 -9.12 -9.42
CA MET A 25 -17.57 -8.18 -8.33
C MET A 25 -16.16 -7.81 -7.84
N ILE A 26 -15.24 -8.78 -7.76
CA ILE A 26 -13.85 -8.55 -7.40
C ILE A 26 -13.19 -7.60 -8.42
N ARG A 27 -13.44 -7.80 -9.72
CA ARG A 27 -12.96 -6.92 -10.79
C ARG A 27 -13.44 -5.49 -10.57
N GLN A 28 -14.75 -5.31 -10.39
CA GLN A 28 -15.34 -3.99 -10.16
C GLN A 28 -14.78 -3.32 -8.88
N LEU A 29 -14.54 -4.07 -7.80
CA LEU A 29 -13.92 -3.55 -6.58
C LEU A 29 -12.49 -3.06 -6.83
N ILE A 30 -11.69 -3.81 -7.61
CA ILE A 30 -10.32 -3.40 -7.97
C ILE A 30 -10.37 -2.12 -8.82
N GLU A 31 -11.22 -2.08 -9.83
CA GLU A 31 -11.41 -0.92 -10.71
C GLU A 31 -11.93 0.32 -9.95
N ALA A 32 -12.81 0.12 -8.96
CA ALA A 32 -13.27 1.16 -8.04
C ALA A 32 -12.16 1.66 -7.10
N GLY A 33 -11.08 0.88 -6.93
CA GLY A 33 -9.88 1.30 -6.21
C GLY A 33 -9.52 0.46 -4.99
N ALA A 34 -10.09 -0.71 -4.75
CA ALA A 34 -9.62 -1.62 -3.72
C ALA A 34 -8.21 -2.13 -4.06
N THR A 35 -7.28 -2.10 -3.09
CA THR A 35 -5.90 -2.52 -3.27
C THR A 35 -5.56 -3.80 -2.52
N THR A 36 -6.34 -4.11 -1.49
CA THR A 36 -6.18 -5.31 -0.66
C THR A 36 -7.55 -5.84 -0.27
N PHE A 37 -7.71 -7.16 -0.28
CA PHE A 37 -8.92 -7.83 0.15
C PHE A 37 -8.74 -8.52 1.49
N ARG A 38 -9.65 -8.23 2.42
CA ARG A 38 -9.71 -8.88 3.72
C ARG A 38 -10.64 -10.09 3.65
N LEU A 39 -10.19 -11.21 4.17
CA LEU A 39 -10.94 -12.44 4.38
C LEU A 39 -11.13 -12.63 5.90
N ASN A 40 -12.38 -12.53 6.36
CA ASN A 40 -12.69 -12.62 7.79
C ASN A 40 -12.94 -14.07 8.19
N PHE A 41 -11.98 -14.69 8.86
CA PHE A 41 -12.04 -16.10 9.30
C PHE A 41 -12.94 -16.34 10.53
N SER A 42 -13.60 -15.30 11.05
CA SER A 42 -14.72 -15.48 11.98
C SER A 42 -15.97 -16.06 11.31
N HIS A 43 -16.04 -16.03 9.97
CA HIS A 43 -17.17 -16.45 9.16
C HIS A 43 -16.71 -17.25 7.95
N GLY A 44 -17.58 -18.10 7.42
CA GLY A 44 -17.29 -18.92 6.24
C GLY A 44 -16.47 -20.17 6.58
N THR A 45 -16.24 -20.98 5.57
CA THR A 45 -15.44 -22.21 5.63
C THR A 45 -14.12 -22.04 4.88
N HIS A 46 -13.15 -22.93 5.10
CA HIS A 46 -11.91 -22.97 4.31
C HIS A 46 -12.20 -23.08 2.81
N THR A 47 -13.25 -23.82 2.40
CA THR A 47 -13.67 -23.92 1.00
C THR A 47 -14.13 -22.58 0.42
N ASP A 48 -14.86 -21.79 1.19
CA ASP A 48 -15.32 -20.46 0.75
C ASP A 48 -14.15 -19.50 0.63
N HIS A 49 -13.22 -19.53 1.57
CA HIS A 49 -12.00 -18.73 1.54
C HIS A 49 -11.08 -19.13 0.38
N HIS A 50 -10.89 -20.44 0.13
CA HIS A 50 -10.14 -20.93 -1.02
C HIS A 50 -10.71 -20.37 -2.33
N ARG A 51 -12.02 -20.46 -2.54
CA ARG A 51 -12.69 -19.94 -3.72
C ARG A 51 -12.44 -18.43 -3.88
N SER A 52 -12.57 -17.68 -2.79
CA SER A 52 -12.34 -16.23 -2.80
C SER A 52 -10.88 -15.89 -3.15
N ILE A 53 -9.91 -16.61 -2.58
CA ILE A 53 -8.47 -16.44 -2.88
C ILE A 53 -8.19 -16.72 -4.35
N CYS A 54 -8.69 -17.83 -4.89
CA CYS A 54 -8.54 -18.18 -6.31
C CYS A 54 -9.11 -17.09 -7.22
N ASN A 55 -10.33 -16.62 -6.95
CA ASN A 55 -10.97 -15.57 -7.72
C ASN A 55 -10.17 -14.24 -7.68
N ILE A 56 -9.69 -13.83 -6.50
CA ILE A 56 -8.85 -12.62 -6.37
C ILE A 56 -7.57 -12.76 -7.17
N ARG A 57 -6.87 -13.90 -7.08
CA ARG A 57 -5.61 -14.15 -7.81
C ARG A 57 -5.82 -14.19 -9.32
N GLN A 58 -6.90 -14.81 -9.79
CA GLN A 58 -7.27 -14.84 -11.19
C GLN A 58 -7.50 -13.42 -11.71
N VAL A 59 -8.39 -12.65 -11.10
CA VAL A 59 -8.73 -11.29 -11.55
C VAL A 59 -7.52 -10.36 -11.47
N SER A 60 -6.70 -10.46 -10.41
CA SER A 60 -5.43 -9.72 -10.27
C SER A 60 -4.49 -10.00 -11.43
N SER A 61 -4.39 -11.26 -11.87
CA SER A 61 -3.56 -11.67 -13.02
C SER A 61 -4.11 -11.11 -14.34
N GLU A 62 -5.42 -11.21 -14.56
CA GLU A 62 -6.09 -10.71 -15.79
C GLU A 62 -5.93 -9.20 -15.94
N LEU A 63 -6.00 -8.45 -14.84
CA LEU A 63 -5.80 -7.00 -14.82
C LEU A 63 -4.32 -6.59 -14.81
N ASN A 64 -3.39 -7.54 -14.71
CA ASN A 64 -1.95 -7.29 -14.50
C ASN A 64 -1.69 -6.29 -13.35
N GLN A 65 -2.47 -6.39 -12.27
CA GLN A 65 -2.41 -5.51 -11.11
C GLN A 65 -2.20 -6.34 -9.85
N PRO A 66 -1.06 -6.19 -9.14
CA PRO A 66 -0.88 -6.84 -7.84
C PRO A 66 -1.97 -6.42 -6.86
N VAL A 67 -2.55 -7.39 -6.15
CA VAL A 67 -3.58 -7.16 -5.12
C VAL A 67 -3.21 -7.94 -3.88
N GLY A 68 -3.25 -7.30 -2.71
CA GLY A 68 -2.97 -7.92 -1.41
C GLY A 68 -4.13 -8.78 -0.91
N ILE A 69 -3.83 -9.85 -0.18
CA ILE A 69 -4.82 -10.63 0.57
C ILE A 69 -4.44 -10.61 2.03
N LEU A 70 -5.40 -10.17 2.86
CA LEU A 70 -5.31 -10.10 4.30
C LEU A 70 -6.22 -11.18 4.92
N GLN A 71 -5.62 -12.18 5.55
CA GLN A 71 -6.31 -13.13 6.41
C GLN A 71 -6.52 -12.49 7.78
N ASP A 72 -7.76 -12.37 8.24
CA ASP A 72 -8.10 -11.82 9.54
C ASP A 72 -8.56 -12.95 10.45
N LEU A 73 -7.71 -13.33 11.42
CA LEU A 73 -7.95 -14.41 12.37
C LEU A 73 -9.01 -14.01 13.39
N GLN A 74 -9.81 -14.99 13.83
CA GLN A 74 -10.91 -14.73 14.75
C GLN A 74 -10.45 -14.26 16.13
N GLY A 75 -9.37 -14.86 16.65
CA GLY A 75 -8.93 -14.69 18.03
C GLY A 75 -9.88 -15.29 19.07
N PRO A 76 -9.57 -15.11 20.34
CA PRO A 76 -10.31 -15.70 21.46
C PRO A 76 -11.58 -14.90 21.80
N LYS A 77 -12.48 -14.72 20.82
CA LYS A 77 -13.71 -13.94 21.07
C LYS A 77 -14.63 -14.69 22.01
N ILE A 78 -14.85 -14.13 23.21
CA ILE A 78 -15.79 -14.66 24.20
C ILE A 78 -17.21 -14.38 23.74
N ARG A 79 -18.11 -15.37 23.83
CA ARG A 79 -19.48 -15.27 23.34
C ARG A 79 -20.48 -15.85 24.33
N LEU A 80 -21.71 -15.31 24.31
CA LEU A 80 -22.85 -15.93 24.93
C LEU A 80 -23.21 -17.25 24.22
N GLY A 81 -23.80 -18.18 24.94
CA GLY A 81 -24.35 -19.39 24.38
C GLY A 81 -25.66 -19.21 23.61
N VAL A 82 -26.37 -20.30 23.40
CA VAL A 82 -27.64 -20.34 22.67
C VAL A 82 -28.81 -20.23 23.64
N PHE A 83 -29.74 -19.32 23.39
CA PHE A 83 -30.97 -19.17 24.17
C PHE A 83 -32.02 -20.18 23.72
N LYS A 84 -32.66 -20.84 24.69
CA LYS A 84 -33.62 -21.94 24.46
C LYS A 84 -34.83 -21.49 23.61
N ASP A 85 -35.38 -20.32 23.95
CA ASP A 85 -36.65 -19.84 23.41
C ASP A 85 -36.44 -18.64 22.44
N GLY A 86 -35.21 -18.46 21.89
CA GLY A 86 -34.87 -17.37 21.02
C GLY A 86 -34.37 -16.10 21.77
N PRO A 87 -34.35 -14.94 21.14
CA PRO A 87 -33.83 -13.71 21.74
C PRO A 87 -34.56 -13.36 23.04
N ILE A 88 -33.80 -12.90 24.05
CA ILE A 88 -34.32 -12.41 25.32
C ILE A 88 -34.22 -10.88 25.42
N THR A 89 -35.05 -10.28 26.25
CA THR A 89 -34.94 -8.86 26.59
C THR A 89 -34.65 -8.72 28.07
N LEU A 90 -33.59 -7.99 28.39
CA LEU A 90 -33.19 -7.62 29.74
C LEU A 90 -33.53 -6.15 30.01
N ASN A 91 -34.07 -5.85 31.17
CA ASN A 91 -34.38 -4.50 31.59
C ASN A 91 -33.38 -4.02 32.65
N LYS A 92 -33.21 -2.71 32.78
CA LYS A 92 -32.41 -2.11 33.85
C LYS A 92 -32.85 -2.61 35.22
N GLY A 93 -31.92 -3.13 36.00
CA GLY A 93 -32.14 -3.66 37.34
C GLY A 93 -32.40 -5.17 37.40
N ASP A 94 -32.60 -5.81 36.27
CA ASP A 94 -32.75 -7.28 36.23
C ASP A 94 -31.46 -7.96 36.72
N LYS A 95 -31.62 -9.13 37.35
CA LYS A 95 -30.51 -10.00 37.69
C LYS A 95 -30.27 -10.99 36.56
N PHE A 96 -29.02 -11.18 36.21
CA PHE A 96 -28.61 -12.09 35.15
C PHE A 96 -27.34 -12.85 35.56
N THR A 97 -27.28 -14.15 35.32
CA THR A 97 -26.12 -14.97 35.64
C THR A 97 -25.36 -15.33 34.37
N LEU A 98 -24.06 -15.02 34.33
CA LEU A 98 -23.13 -15.56 33.33
C LEU A 98 -22.42 -16.78 33.97
N THR A 99 -22.33 -17.88 33.25
CA THR A 99 -21.73 -19.11 33.75
C THR A 99 -20.81 -19.78 32.76
N SER A 100 -19.73 -20.39 33.25
CA SER A 100 -18.87 -21.27 32.44
C SER A 100 -19.49 -22.64 32.16
N ARG A 101 -20.54 -23.00 32.88
CA ARG A 101 -21.25 -24.28 32.67
C ARG A 101 -22.03 -24.28 31.35
N GLN A 102 -22.06 -25.42 30.68
CA GLN A 102 -22.84 -25.59 29.45
C GLN A 102 -24.34 -25.68 29.77
N VAL A 103 -25.04 -24.57 29.68
CA VAL A 103 -26.50 -24.48 29.93
C VAL A 103 -27.19 -23.78 28.76
N ALA A 104 -28.44 -24.16 28.49
CA ALA A 104 -29.26 -23.41 27.55
C ALA A 104 -29.63 -22.05 28.18
N GLY A 105 -29.40 -20.97 27.45
CA GLY A 105 -29.67 -19.61 27.91
C GLY A 105 -31.16 -19.36 28.14
N THR A 106 -31.48 -18.59 29.17
CA THR A 106 -32.83 -18.11 29.52
C THR A 106 -32.78 -16.61 29.81
N SER A 107 -33.89 -16.03 30.29
CA SER A 107 -33.92 -14.65 30.77
C SER A 107 -33.14 -14.42 32.09
N GLU A 108 -32.66 -15.47 32.73
CA GLU A 108 -31.98 -15.37 34.02
C GLU A 108 -30.51 -15.82 33.97
N ILE A 109 -30.12 -16.67 33.00
CA ILE A 109 -28.78 -17.24 32.90
C ILE A 109 -28.39 -17.50 31.45
N SER A 110 -27.11 -17.33 31.14
CA SER A 110 -26.51 -17.79 29.89
C SER A 110 -25.10 -18.32 30.12
N CYS A 111 -24.74 -19.40 29.42
CA CYS A 111 -23.35 -19.80 29.38
C CYS A 111 -22.51 -18.83 28.52
N ILE A 112 -21.22 -18.84 28.77
CA ILE A 112 -20.22 -18.15 27.93
C ILE A 112 -19.11 -19.12 27.54
N THR A 113 -18.41 -18.79 26.46
CA THR A 113 -17.31 -19.60 25.92
C THR A 113 -15.97 -19.32 26.62
N TYR A 114 -15.96 -19.22 27.95
CA TYR A 114 -14.76 -18.95 28.74
C TYR A 114 -14.81 -19.69 30.09
N ASP A 115 -13.93 -20.66 30.26
CA ASP A 115 -14.03 -21.65 31.35
C ASP A 115 -13.56 -21.09 32.71
N THR A 116 -12.54 -20.19 32.72
CA THR A 116 -11.96 -19.59 33.95
C THR A 116 -12.64 -18.31 34.38
N LEU A 117 -13.83 -18.02 33.83
CA LEU A 117 -14.59 -16.79 34.03
C LEU A 117 -14.65 -16.31 35.49
N ALA A 118 -15.07 -17.15 36.39
CA ALA A 118 -15.31 -16.81 37.78
C ALA A 118 -14.02 -16.68 38.61
N GLU A 119 -12.90 -17.18 38.09
CA GLU A 119 -11.57 -17.05 38.73
C GLU A 119 -10.91 -15.71 38.43
N GLU A 120 -11.21 -15.13 37.26
CA GLU A 120 -10.50 -13.96 36.72
C GLU A 120 -11.33 -12.67 36.78
N VAL A 121 -12.67 -12.78 36.74
CA VAL A 121 -13.55 -11.59 36.75
C VAL A 121 -13.94 -11.19 38.16
N PRO A 122 -13.47 -10.05 38.68
CA PRO A 122 -13.73 -9.66 40.05
C PRO A 122 -15.15 -9.06 40.24
N LYS A 123 -15.62 -9.09 41.48
CA LYS A 123 -16.81 -8.32 41.90
C LYS A 123 -16.63 -6.83 41.58
N GLY A 124 -17.66 -6.20 41.06
CA GLY A 124 -17.67 -4.81 40.61
C GLY A 124 -17.21 -4.61 39.17
N ALA A 125 -16.76 -5.67 38.48
CA ALA A 125 -16.40 -5.58 37.07
C ALA A 125 -17.62 -5.21 36.21
N VAL A 126 -17.38 -4.40 35.18
CA VAL A 126 -18.37 -4.09 34.15
C VAL A 126 -18.27 -5.14 33.05
N ILE A 127 -19.42 -5.63 32.58
CA ILE A 127 -19.51 -6.58 31.47
C ILE A 127 -20.37 -5.92 30.38
N MET A 128 -19.86 -5.92 29.16
CA MET A 128 -20.57 -5.42 27.99
C MET A 128 -20.94 -6.55 27.04
N LEU A 129 -22.19 -6.59 26.60
CA LEU A 129 -22.74 -7.59 25.71
C LEU A 129 -23.24 -6.95 24.41
N ASP A 130 -23.15 -7.70 23.30
CA ASP A 130 -23.57 -7.28 21.95
C ASP A 130 -22.98 -5.91 21.58
N ASP A 131 -21.66 -5.81 21.62
CA ASP A 131 -20.88 -4.60 21.30
C ASP A 131 -21.30 -3.37 22.16
N GLY A 132 -21.54 -3.61 23.44
CA GLY A 132 -21.87 -2.57 24.41
C GLY A 132 -23.34 -2.12 24.45
N LYS A 133 -24.24 -2.80 23.71
CA LYS A 133 -25.69 -2.47 23.76
C LYS A 133 -26.36 -2.84 25.07
N VAL A 134 -25.83 -3.84 25.77
CA VAL A 134 -26.28 -4.23 27.10
C VAL A 134 -25.09 -4.15 28.04
N GLU A 135 -25.27 -3.48 29.18
CA GLU A 135 -24.25 -3.32 30.21
C GLU A 135 -24.74 -3.91 31.52
N MET A 136 -23.85 -4.62 32.21
CA MET A 136 -24.11 -5.16 33.52
C MET A 136 -22.88 -5.06 34.43
N VAL A 137 -23.10 -5.10 35.73
CA VAL A 137 -22.06 -5.09 36.76
C VAL A 137 -22.12 -6.37 37.56
N VAL A 138 -20.98 -6.98 37.85
CA VAL A 138 -20.85 -8.15 38.68
C VAL A 138 -21.13 -7.79 40.14
N GLU A 139 -22.21 -8.34 40.71
CA GLU A 139 -22.57 -8.12 42.11
C GLU A 139 -21.90 -9.15 43.03
N ASP A 140 -21.72 -10.37 42.55
CA ASP A 140 -21.09 -11.43 43.31
C ASP A 140 -20.51 -12.50 42.39
N VAL A 141 -19.58 -13.32 42.88
CA VAL A 141 -18.88 -14.36 42.13
C VAL A 141 -18.93 -15.66 42.90
N ASN A 142 -19.25 -16.75 42.21
CA ASN A 142 -19.16 -18.09 42.75
C ASN A 142 -18.17 -18.92 41.92
N VAL A 143 -16.94 -19.03 42.42
CA VAL A 143 -15.85 -19.73 41.73
C VAL A 143 -16.14 -21.24 41.61
N GLU A 144 -16.74 -21.86 42.64
CA GLU A 144 -17.02 -23.32 42.64
C GLU A 144 -18.05 -23.71 41.56
N LEU A 145 -19.03 -22.83 41.29
CA LEU A 145 -20.05 -23.05 40.27
C LEU A 145 -19.65 -22.45 38.90
N GLY A 146 -18.62 -21.63 38.84
CA GLY A 146 -18.23 -20.89 37.64
C GLY A 146 -19.25 -19.80 37.27
N ASP A 147 -19.91 -19.16 38.25
CA ASP A 147 -21.01 -18.22 38.05
C ASP A 147 -20.59 -16.79 38.40
N LEU A 148 -20.97 -15.83 37.54
CA LEU A 148 -21.01 -14.39 37.84
C LEU A 148 -22.45 -13.94 38.00
N TYR A 149 -22.82 -13.45 39.16
CA TYR A 149 -24.13 -12.85 39.43
C TYR A 149 -24.09 -11.38 39.09
N CYS A 150 -24.81 -11.01 38.06
CA CYS A 150 -24.77 -9.66 37.50
C CYS A 150 -26.07 -8.90 37.69
N ARG A 151 -25.97 -7.56 37.75
CA ARG A 151 -27.12 -6.65 37.65
C ARG A 151 -27.04 -5.85 36.36
N VAL A 152 -28.13 -5.82 35.61
CA VAL A 152 -28.22 -5.06 34.36
C VAL A 152 -28.28 -3.55 34.66
N VAL A 153 -27.34 -2.79 34.07
CA VAL A 153 -27.25 -1.33 34.15
C VAL A 153 -27.93 -0.68 32.95
N ILE A 154 -27.64 -1.21 31.74
CA ILE A 154 -28.29 -0.81 30.48
C ILE A 154 -28.92 -2.07 29.89
N GLY A 155 -30.25 -2.04 29.75
CA GLY A 155 -31.03 -3.15 29.22
C GLY A 155 -31.06 -3.14 27.69
N GLY A 156 -31.42 -4.30 27.12
CA GLY A 156 -31.54 -4.47 25.66
C GLY A 156 -31.92 -5.90 25.29
N THR A 157 -32.03 -6.18 23.99
CA THR A 157 -32.33 -7.51 23.46
C THR A 157 -31.04 -8.25 23.15
N LEU A 158 -30.90 -9.46 23.68
CA LEU A 158 -29.78 -10.36 23.42
C LEU A 158 -30.24 -11.56 22.59
N SER A 159 -29.42 -11.93 21.63
CA SER A 159 -29.60 -13.14 20.80
C SER A 159 -28.40 -14.07 20.94
N ASN A 160 -28.47 -15.26 20.28
CA ASN A 160 -27.45 -16.30 20.34
C ASN A 160 -26.07 -15.80 19.91
N ASN A 161 -25.01 -16.30 20.54
CA ASN A 161 -23.60 -16.13 20.17
C ASN A 161 -23.11 -14.66 20.14
N LYS A 162 -23.76 -13.76 20.90
CA LYS A 162 -23.32 -12.37 21.01
C LYS A 162 -22.00 -12.23 21.76
N GLY A 163 -21.19 -11.26 21.35
CA GLY A 163 -19.92 -10.98 22.00
C GLY A 163 -20.06 -10.56 23.45
N VAL A 164 -19.10 -10.94 24.27
CA VAL A 164 -18.96 -10.56 25.67
C VAL A 164 -17.62 -9.89 25.87
N ASN A 165 -17.61 -8.66 26.37
CA ASN A 165 -16.41 -7.89 26.65
C ASN A 165 -16.31 -7.59 28.15
N PHE A 166 -15.09 -7.51 28.65
CA PHE A 166 -14.78 -7.24 30.05
C PHE A 166 -13.83 -6.05 30.14
N PRO A 167 -14.34 -4.80 30.00
CA PRO A 167 -13.50 -3.60 30.07
C PRO A 167 -12.71 -3.55 31.37
N ASN A 168 -11.42 -3.21 31.27
CA ASN A 168 -10.49 -3.11 32.40
C ASN A 168 -10.28 -4.40 33.21
N VAL A 169 -10.65 -5.57 32.68
CA VAL A 169 -10.35 -6.88 33.29
C VAL A 169 -9.29 -7.58 32.45
N HIS A 170 -8.19 -7.94 33.08
CA HIS A 170 -7.16 -8.75 32.42
C HIS A 170 -7.53 -10.22 32.44
N LEU A 171 -7.77 -10.80 31.29
CA LEU A 171 -8.10 -12.22 31.12
C LEU A 171 -6.87 -12.97 30.58
N LEU A 172 -6.59 -14.14 31.16
CA LEU A 172 -5.46 -14.99 30.77
C LEU A 172 -5.78 -15.84 29.52
N VAL A 173 -6.20 -15.18 28.45
CA VAL A 173 -6.56 -15.84 27.19
C VAL A 173 -5.42 -15.69 26.18
N SER A 174 -4.98 -16.80 25.58
CA SER A 174 -4.04 -16.75 24.46
C SER A 174 -4.66 -16.03 23.27
N ALA A 175 -3.96 -15.08 22.68
CA ALA A 175 -4.39 -14.38 21.47
C ALA A 175 -4.53 -15.32 20.28
N VAL A 176 -3.88 -16.51 20.30
CA VAL A 176 -3.91 -17.51 19.23
C VAL A 176 -4.64 -18.77 19.72
N THR A 177 -5.86 -18.97 19.27
CA THR A 177 -6.64 -20.18 19.57
C THR A 177 -6.20 -21.37 18.69
N GLU A 178 -6.62 -22.59 19.01
CA GLU A 178 -6.34 -23.74 18.13
C GLU A 178 -6.99 -23.58 16.76
N LYS A 179 -8.20 -23.03 16.71
CA LYS A 179 -8.83 -22.66 15.44
C LYS A 179 -7.97 -21.66 14.64
N ASP A 180 -7.41 -20.66 15.28
CA ASP A 180 -6.54 -19.68 14.61
C ASP A 180 -5.27 -20.34 14.08
N ARG A 181 -4.71 -21.35 14.76
CA ARG A 181 -3.58 -22.15 14.27
C ARG A 181 -3.93 -22.95 13.02
N GLU A 182 -5.13 -23.55 12.98
CA GLU A 182 -5.63 -24.27 11.80
C GLU A 182 -5.88 -23.31 10.64
N ASP A 183 -6.56 -22.19 10.91
CA ASP A 183 -6.83 -21.15 9.92
C ASP A 183 -5.55 -20.53 9.37
N LEU A 184 -4.55 -20.28 10.23
CA LEU A 184 -3.25 -19.76 9.83
C LEU A 184 -2.52 -20.72 8.89
N ARG A 185 -2.46 -22.02 9.23
CA ARG A 185 -1.86 -23.07 8.38
C ARG A 185 -2.53 -23.08 7.00
N PHE A 186 -3.86 -23.02 6.97
CA PHE A 186 -4.62 -22.95 5.73
C PHE A 186 -4.28 -21.69 4.94
N GLY A 187 -4.37 -20.49 5.52
CA GLY A 187 -4.09 -19.25 4.82
C GLY A 187 -2.66 -19.17 4.27
N LEU A 188 -1.69 -19.67 5.03
CA LEU A 188 -0.28 -19.75 4.59
C LEU A 188 -0.12 -20.73 3.41
N SER A 189 -0.84 -21.85 3.38
CA SER A 189 -0.84 -22.79 2.24
C SER A 189 -1.40 -22.15 0.98
N GLU A 190 -2.43 -21.31 1.10
CA GLU A 190 -3.07 -20.56 0.01
C GLU A 190 -2.27 -19.30 -0.42
N GLY A 191 -1.20 -18.95 0.30
CA GLY A 191 -0.32 -17.84 -0.04
C GLY A 191 -0.93 -16.46 0.22
N VAL A 192 -1.56 -16.28 1.37
CA VAL A 192 -1.98 -14.95 1.86
C VAL A 192 -0.75 -14.06 2.06
N ASP A 193 -0.94 -12.75 1.90
CA ASP A 193 0.16 -11.78 1.98
C ASP A 193 0.30 -11.19 3.38
N TRP A 194 -0.83 -11.07 4.10
CA TRP A 194 -0.94 -10.50 5.43
C TRP A 194 -1.80 -11.38 6.33
N VAL A 195 -1.45 -11.44 7.61
CA VAL A 195 -2.23 -12.07 8.66
C VAL A 195 -2.52 -11.03 9.73
N ALA A 196 -3.79 -10.74 10.00
CA ALA A 196 -4.22 -9.89 11.11
C ALA A 196 -4.55 -10.75 12.33
N LEU A 197 -3.89 -10.45 13.45
CA LEU A 197 -4.10 -11.11 14.73
C LEU A 197 -5.02 -10.26 15.60
N SER A 198 -6.17 -10.85 15.99
CA SER A 198 -7.16 -10.20 16.84
C SER A 198 -6.75 -10.27 18.32
N PHE A 199 -7.21 -9.34 19.12
CA PHE A 199 -7.06 -9.28 20.57
C PHE A 199 -5.59 -9.29 21.06
N VAL A 200 -4.67 -8.68 20.31
CA VAL A 200 -3.28 -8.52 20.73
C VAL A 200 -3.20 -7.66 21.98
N CYS A 201 -2.51 -8.15 23.02
CA CYS A 201 -2.28 -7.45 24.28
C CYS A 201 -0.79 -7.19 24.53
N THR A 202 0.09 -8.07 24.01
CA THR A 202 1.54 -8.04 24.27
C THR A 202 2.35 -8.24 22.97
N PRO A 203 3.65 -7.87 22.97
CA PRO A 203 4.54 -8.20 21.86
C PRO A 203 4.68 -9.72 21.61
N GLU A 204 4.59 -10.52 22.68
CA GLU A 204 4.71 -11.98 22.64
C GLU A 204 3.63 -12.61 21.78
N ASP A 205 2.40 -12.07 21.81
CA ASP A 205 1.29 -12.52 20.96
C ASP A 205 1.66 -12.43 19.46
N VAL A 206 2.30 -11.34 19.08
CA VAL A 206 2.74 -11.12 17.69
C VAL A 206 3.90 -12.04 17.33
N LEU A 207 4.86 -12.21 18.25
CA LEU A 207 6.03 -13.05 18.03
C LEU A 207 5.63 -14.52 17.87
N GLU A 208 4.66 -15.01 18.64
CA GLU A 208 4.12 -16.37 18.50
C GLU A 208 3.62 -16.62 17.06
N VAL A 209 2.84 -15.71 16.49
CA VAL A 209 2.35 -15.86 15.10
C VAL A 209 3.50 -15.79 14.10
N LYS A 210 4.49 -14.92 14.31
CA LYS A 210 5.69 -14.86 13.45
C LYS A 210 6.50 -16.16 13.49
N ASP A 211 6.63 -16.78 14.65
CA ASP A 211 7.31 -18.06 14.80
C ASP A 211 6.55 -19.19 14.09
N LEU A 212 5.22 -19.22 14.18
CA LEU A 212 4.38 -20.17 13.44
C LEU A 212 4.53 -19.99 11.91
N ILE A 213 4.57 -18.74 11.44
CA ILE A 213 4.80 -18.44 10.02
C ILE A 213 6.19 -18.91 9.59
N ALA A 214 7.22 -18.60 10.37
CA ALA A 214 8.61 -19.02 10.08
C ALA A 214 8.73 -20.55 10.05
N ALA A 215 8.14 -21.25 11.01
CA ALA A 215 8.13 -22.73 11.09
C ALA A 215 7.43 -23.37 9.88
N SER A 216 6.47 -22.69 9.24
CA SER A 216 5.78 -23.18 8.05
C SER A 216 6.62 -23.08 6.76
N GLY A 217 7.77 -22.42 6.78
CA GLY A 217 8.58 -22.10 5.61
C GLY A 217 7.91 -21.12 4.62
N ARG A 218 6.80 -20.50 5.01
CA ARG A 218 6.07 -19.48 4.23
C ARG A 218 6.45 -18.08 4.69
N ASN A 219 5.96 -17.08 3.96
CA ASN A 219 6.30 -15.69 4.23
C ASN A 219 5.03 -14.81 4.14
N ALA A 220 4.41 -14.54 5.26
CA ALA A 220 3.34 -13.56 5.41
C ALA A 220 3.74 -12.51 6.43
N SER A 221 3.21 -11.30 6.32
CA SER A 221 3.45 -10.21 7.27
C SER A 221 2.33 -10.16 8.31
N VAL A 222 2.65 -9.81 9.57
CA VAL A 222 1.71 -9.82 10.68
C VAL A 222 1.23 -8.40 10.99
N ILE A 223 -0.10 -8.23 11.04
CA ILE A 223 -0.79 -7.01 11.48
C ILE A 223 -1.33 -7.25 12.88
N ALA A 224 -0.93 -6.42 13.84
CA ALA A 224 -1.52 -6.41 15.17
C ALA A 224 -2.81 -5.61 15.16
N LYS A 225 -3.95 -6.20 15.58
CA LYS A 225 -5.20 -5.48 15.77
C LYS A 225 -5.26 -4.94 17.19
N ILE A 226 -5.39 -3.64 17.31
CA ILE A 226 -5.49 -2.94 18.59
C ILE A 226 -6.96 -2.79 18.94
N GLU A 227 -7.41 -3.67 19.83
CA GLU A 227 -8.80 -3.88 20.22
C GLU A 227 -8.99 -3.80 21.74
N LYS A 228 -7.90 -3.89 22.51
CA LYS A 228 -7.89 -4.00 23.96
C LYS A 228 -7.20 -2.80 24.61
N HIS A 229 -7.61 -2.45 25.84
CA HIS A 229 -6.97 -1.37 26.61
C HIS A 229 -5.49 -1.69 26.95
N GLU A 230 -5.14 -2.97 27.19
CA GLU A 230 -3.77 -3.42 27.42
C GLU A 230 -2.88 -3.15 26.21
N ALA A 231 -3.41 -3.34 24.98
CA ALA A 231 -2.67 -3.05 23.77
C ALA A 231 -2.31 -1.56 23.63
N ILE A 232 -3.16 -0.65 24.14
CA ILE A 232 -2.85 0.78 24.16
C ILE A 232 -1.68 1.05 25.14
N ALA A 233 -1.67 0.43 26.31
CA ALA A 233 -0.59 0.56 27.27
C ALA A 233 0.74 0.01 26.72
N ASN A 234 0.71 -1.09 25.97
CA ASN A 234 1.85 -1.77 25.39
C ASN A 234 2.18 -1.34 23.94
N MET A 235 1.56 -0.26 23.45
CA MET A 235 1.56 0.17 22.04
C MET A 235 2.94 0.14 21.39
N GLU A 236 3.93 0.83 21.96
CA GLU A 236 5.26 0.93 21.37
C GLU A 236 5.97 -0.43 21.28
N ALA A 237 5.82 -1.27 22.29
CA ALA A 237 6.40 -2.60 22.31
C ALA A 237 5.76 -3.51 21.22
N ILE A 238 4.43 -3.52 21.11
CA ILE A 238 3.70 -4.27 20.08
C ILE A 238 4.08 -3.80 18.68
N LEU A 239 4.07 -2.47 18.45
CA LEU A 239 4.37 -1.91 17.14
C LEU A 239 5.83 -2.12 16.72
N SER A 240 6.75 -2.30 17.65
CA SER A 240 8.16 -2.57 17.36
C SER A 240 8.42 -3.97 16.77
N VAL A 241 7.51 -4.91 16.99
CA VAL A 241 7.65 -6.32 16.56
C VAL A 241 6.68 -6.71 15.45
N CYS A 242 5.60 -5.95 15.19
CA CYS A 242 4.67 -6.26 14.10
C CYS A 242 5.12 -5.66 12.76
N ASP A 243 4.50 -6.11 11.64
CA ASP A 243 4.79 -5.62 10.30
C ASP A 243 3.77 -4.57 9.82
N GLY A 244 2.67 -4.43 10.54
CA GLY A 244 1.60 -3.46 10.35
C GLY A 244 0.68 -3.43 11.56
N VAL A 245 -0.20 -2.45 11.62
CA VAL A 245 -1.18 -2.29 12.71
C VAL A 245 -2.57 -1.97 12.17
N MET A 246 -3.62 -2.46 12.84
CA MET A 246 -5.01 -2.12 12.57
C MET A 246 -5.64 -1.48 13.79
N VAL A 247 -6.18 -0.28 13.63
CA VAL A 247 -7.02 0.39 14.62
C VAL A 247 -8.44 -0.13 14.46
N ALA A 248 -8.83 -1.12 15.25
CA ALA A 248 -10.14 -1.77 15.18
C ALA A 248 -11.13 -1.07 16.11
N ARG A 249 -11.63 0.09 15.66
CA ARG A 249 -12.38 1.04 16.50
C ARG A 249 -13.66 0.48 17.09
N GLY A 250 -14.30 -0.48 16.41
CA GLY A 250 -15.52 -1.14 16.90
C GLY A 250 -15.30 -1.90 18.20
N ASP A 251 -14.31 -2.81 18.21
CA ASP A 251 -13.98 -3.60 19.40
C ASP A 251 -13.27 -2.72 20.46
N LEU A 252 -12.37 -1.82 20.03
CA LEU A 252 -11.68 -0.90 20.95
C LEU A 252 -12.66 0.03 21.70
N GLY A 253 -13.70 0.53 21.03
CA GLY A 253 -14.70 1.41 21.66
C GLY A 253 -15.64 0.74 22.65
N VAL A 254 -15.56 -0.60 22.77
CA VAL A 254 -16.21 -1.37 23.84
C VAL A 254 -15.27 -1.56 25.03
N GLU A 255 -13.97 -1.50 24.81
CA GLU A 255 -12.92 -1.75 25.81
C GLU A 255 -12.42 -0.49 26.52
N ILE A 256 -12.53 0.68 25.85
CA ILE A 256 -12.17 2.00 26.41
C ILE A 256 -13.34 2.99 26.21
N PRO A 257 -13.39 4.11 26.95
CA PRO A 257 -14.39 5.16 26.72
C PRO A 257 -14.42 5.61 25.26
N ALA A 258 -15.61 5.76 24.70
CA ALA A 258 -15.79 6.09 23.27
C ALA A 258 -15.06 7.40 22.86
N GLU A 259 -15.01 8.38 23.76
CA GLU A 259 -14.29 9.65 23.59
C GLU A 259 -12.77 9.51 23.54
N ASP A 260 -12.20 8.41 24.04
CA ASP A 260 -10.77 8.14 24.02
C ASP A 260 -10.32 7.45 22.73
N VAL A 261 -11.26 6.83 21.98
CA VAL A 261 -10.95 6.12 20.72
C VAL A 261 -10.28 7.03 19.68
N PRO A 262 -10.73 8.27 19.41
CA PRO A 262 -10.05 9.17 18.48
C PRO A 262 -8.63 9.55 18.93
N ILE A 263 -8.39 9.64 20.24
CA ILE A 263 -7.06 9.95 20.81
C ILE A 263 -6.13 8.76 20.57
N ALA A 264 -6.58 7.55 20.90
CA ALA A 264 -5.85 6.32 20.67
C ALA A 264 -5.53 6.11 19.18
N GLN A 265 -6.50 6.36 18.27
CA GLN A 265 -6.28 6.33 16.82
C GLN A 265 -5.13 7.24 16.39
N LYS A 266 -5.13 8.50 16.82
CA LYS A 266 -4.09 9.47 16.45
C LYS A 266 -2.71 9.05 16.98
N GLN A 267 -2.64 8.52 18.19
CA GLN A 267 -1.39 8.04 18.78
C GLN A 267 -0.84 6.82 18.03
N LEU A 268 -1.72 5.85 17.71
CA LEU A 268 -1.37 4.65 16.94
C LEU A 268 -0.85 5.01 15.55
N ILE A 269 -1.56 5.86 14.82
CA ILE A 269 -1.17 6.32 13.48
C ILE A 269 0.20 7.04 13.55
N LYS A 270 0.38 7.96 14.49
CA LYS A 270 1.64 8.68 14.65
C LYS A 270 2.81 7.75 14.97
N THR A 271 2.61 6.77 15.86
CA THR A 271 3.64 5.80 16.25
C THR A 271 3.97 4.85 15.10
N ALA A 272 2.97 4.32 14.38
CA ALA A 272 3.16 3.48 13.21
C ALA A 272 3.96 4.21 12.11
N ASN A 273 3.60 5.46 11.81
CA ASN A 273 4.32 6.29 10.83
C ASN A 273 5.78 6.53 11.24
N ARG A 274 6.05 6.78 12.53
CA ARG A 274 7.42 6.94 13.05
C ARG A 274 8.25 5.67 12.86
N LEU A 275 7.65 4.50 13.07
CA LEU A 275 8.30 3.20 12.89
C LEU A 275 8.39 2.78 11.41
N GLY A 276 7.56 3.36 10.52
CA GLY A 276 7.51 3.03 9.10
C GLY A 276 6.78 1.72 8.80
N ILE A 277 5.82 1.36 9.66
CA ILE A 277 4.89 0.24 9.43
C ILE A 277 3.53 0.77 8.97
N PRO A 278 2.83 0.09 8.05
CA PRO A 278 1.53 0.53 7.57
C PRO A 278 0.46 0.42 8.66
N VAL A 279 -0.43 1.40 8.70
CA VAL A 279 -1.58 1.44 9.61
C VAL A 279 -2.89 1.43 8.84
N ILE A 280 -3.82 0.58 9.28
CA ILE A 280 -5.19 0.48 8.75
C ILE A 280 -6.13 1.11 9.77
N THR A 281 -6.94 2.09 9.36
CA THR A 281 -8.09 2.54 10.16
C THR A 281 -9.32 1.75 9.72
N ALA A 282 -9.93 1.03 10.68
CA ALA A 282 -10.94 0.01 10.40
C ALA A 282 -12.22 0.25 11.20
N THR A 283 -13.29 -0.38 10.72
CA THR A 283 -14.65 -0.45 11.29
C THR A 283 -15.43 0.87 11.28
N GLN A 284 -16.72 0.78 10.99
CA GLN A 284 -17.68 1.90 11.03
C GLN A 284 -17.26 3.13 10.17
N MET A 285 -16.59 2.88 9.01
CA MET A 285 -16.10 3.96 8.15
C MET A 285 -17.23 4.57 7.31
N LEU A 286 -18.00 3.71 6.62
CA LEU A 286 -19.16 4.09 5.79
C LEU A 286 -20.34 3.15 6.08
N ASP A 287 -20.59 2.80 7.35
CA ASP A 287 -21.51 1.75 7.79
C ASP A 287 -22.94 1.95 7.25
N SER A 288 -23.41 3.20 7.15
CA SER A 288 -24.71 3.50 6.55
C SER A 288 -24.83 3.01 5.11
N MET A 289 -23.71 2.87 4.37
CA MET A 289 -23.70 2.38 2.99
C MET A 289 -23.93 0.85 2.87
N VAL A 290 -23.99 0.13 3.97
CA VAL A 290 -24.50 -1.26 3.97
C VAL A 290 -25.91 -1.30 3.39
N SER A 291 -26.76 -0.33 3.72
CA SER A 291 -28.16 -0.28 3.30
C SER A 291 -28.53 0.94 2.43
N ASN A 292 -27.72 2.00 2.43
CA ASN A 292 -27.97 3.24 1.71
C ASN A 292 -26.91 3.50 0.62
N PRO A 293 -27.29 4.10 -0.52
CA PRO A 293 -26.35 4.38 -1.61
C PRO A 293 -25.43 5.57 -1.33
N ARG A 294 -25.63 6.29 -0.22
CA ARG A 294 -24.83 7.46 0.17
C ARG A 294 -24.47 7.39 1.64
N ALA A 295 -23.21 7.69 1.93
CA ALA A 295 -22.72 7.85 3.29
C ALA A 295 -23.30 9.10 3.96
N THR A 296 -23.37 9.09 5.28
CA THR A 296 -23.68 10.27 6.09
C THR A 296 -22.52 11.28 6.06
N ARG A 297 -22.81 12.54 6.43
CA ARG A 297 -21.77 13.57 6.55
C ARG A 297 -20.75 13.26 7.64
N ALA A 298 -21.20 12.63 8.73
CA ALA A 298 -20.33 12.22 9.83
C ALA A 298 -19.31 11.16 9.38
N GLU A 299 -19.76 10.15 8.64
CA GLU A 299 -18.88 9.10 8.09
C GLU A 299 -17.87 9.67 7.08
N ILE A 300 -18.31 10.56 6.18
CA ILE A 300 -17.39 11.25 5.25
C ILE A 300 -16.32 12.02 6.02
N SER A 301 -16.71 12.72 7.10
CA SER A 301 -15.79 13.46 7.97
C SER A 301 -14.85 12.53 8.71
N ASP A 302 -15.30 11.37 9.14
CA ASP A 302 -14.50 10.37 9.84
C ASP A 302 -13.42 9.77 8.92
N VAL A 303 -13.79 9.35 7.70
CA VAL A 303 -12.81 8.92 6.68
C VAL A 303 -11.79 10.01 6.40
N ALA A 304 -12.25 11.26 6.23
CA ALA A 304 -11.38 12.40 5.99
C ALA A 304 -10.38 12.61 7.13
N ASN A 305 -10.82 12.53 8.39
CA ASN A 305 -9.97 12.66 9.57
C ASN A 305 -8.93 11.55 9.66
N ALA A 306 -9.30 10.29 9.40
CA ALA A 306 -8.34 9.19 9.38
C ALA A 306 -7.21 9.42 8.36
N ILE A 307 -7.55 9.96 7.18
CA ILE A 307 -6.58 10.31 6.14
C ILE A 307 -5.70 11.49 6.58
N ILE A 308 -6.28 12.52 7.18
CA ILE A 308 -5.57 13.68 7.73
C ILE A 308 -4.62 13.27 8.86
N ASP A 309 -5.03 12.33 9.70
CA ASP A 309 -4.20 11.76 10.77
C ASP A 309 -2.99 11.00 10.22
N GLY A 310 -3.01 10.58 8.95
CA GLY A 310 -1.90 9.93 8.26
C GLY A 310 -2.01 8.41 8.18
N THR A 311 -3.22 7.84 8.16
CA THR A 311 -3.40 6.40 7.94
C THR A 311 -2.84 5.95 6.58
N ASP A 312 -2.31 4.73 6.49
CA ASP A 312 -1.88 4.14 5.21
C ASP A 312 -3.07 3.60 4.42
N ALA A 313 -4.01 2.99 5.11
CA ALA A 313 -5.19 2.40 4.50
C ALA A 313 -6.45 2.66 5.34
N VAL A 314 -7.58 2.69 4.66
CA VAL A 314 -8.93 2.70 5.25
C VAL A 314 -9.65 1.41 4.85
N MET A 315 -10.42 0.82 5.77
CA MET A 315 -11.04 -0.48 5.55
C MET A 315 -12.57 -0.41 5.53
N LEU A 316 -13.16 -1.08 4.57
CA LEU A 316 -14.59 -1.39 4.48
C LEU A 316 -14.84 -2.82 4.96
N SER A 317 -15.80 -3.02 5.84
CA SER A 317 -16.17 -4.29 6.45
C SER A 317 -17.49 -4.82 5.87
N ASN A 318 -18.60 -4.60 6.55
CA ASN A 318 -19.94 -5.03 6.10
C ASN A 318 -20.37 -4.32 4.83
N GLU A 319 -19.90 -3.10 4.59
CA GLU A 319 -20.20 -2.29 3.40
C GLU A 319 -19.88 -3.04 2.11
N THR A 320 -18.80 -3.84 2.12
CA THR A 320 -18.40 -4.65 0.95
C THR A 320 -18.69 -6.14 1.12
N ALA A 321 -18.79 -6.67 2.36
CA ALA A 321 -19.01 -8.09 2.58
C ALA A 321 -20.47 -8.52 2.34
N VAL A 322 -21.44 -7.74 2.81
CA VAL A 322 -22.88 -8.05 2.78
C VAL A 322 -23.73 -6.86 2.34
N GLY A 323 -23.12 -5.69 2.14
CA GLY A 323 -23.81 -4.45 1.79
C GLY A 323 -24.49 -4.51 0.42
N LYS A 324 -25.53 -3.67 0.25
CA LYS A 324 -26.26 -3.54 -1.02
C LYS A 324 -25.49 -2.72 -2.06
N TYR A 325 -24.51 -1.92 -1.65
CA TYR A 325 -23.82 -0.96 -2.51
C TYR A 325 -22.29 -1.05 -2.41
N PRO A 326 -21.68 -2.26 -2.54
CA PRO A 326 -20.26 -2.46 -2.27
C PRO A 326 -19.34 -1.64 -3.17
N ILE A 327 -19.64 -1.53 -4.45
CA ILE A 327 -18.84 -0.76 -5.42
C ILE A 327 -18.91 0.73 -5.10
N LEU A 328 -20.12 1.26 -4.87
CA LEU A 328 -20.31 2.67 -4.50
C LEU A 328 -19.60 3.04 -3.19
N ALA A 329 -19.50 2.11 -2.24
CA ALA A 329 -18.77 2.31 -0.99
C ALA A 329 -17.26 2.49 -1.26
N VAL A 330 -16.65 1.63 -2.08
CA VAL A 330 -15.24 1.76 -2.48
C VAL A 330 -15.00 3.05 -3.28
N GLU A 331 -15.86 3.36 -4.25
CA GLU A 331 -15.77 4.61 -5.03
C GLU A 331 -15.90 5.85 -4.14
N THR A 332 -16.83 5.83 -3.17
CA THR A 332 -17.02 6.95 -2.23
C THR A 332 -15.76 7.14 -1.40
N MET A 333 -15.20 6.07 -0.84
CA MET A 333 -13.96 6.10 -0.10
C MET A 333 -12.80 6.63 -0.95
N ALA A 334 -12.69 6.18 -2.20
CA ALA A 334 -11.65 6.64 -3.14
C ALA A 334 -11.80 8.14 -3.44
N ARG A 335 -13.02 8.63 -3.69
CA ARG A 335 -13.29 10.06 -3.93
C ARG A 335 -12.92 10.92 -2.72
N ILE A 336 -13.27 10.49 -1.51
CA ILE A 336 -12.90 11.20 -0.27
C ILE A 336 -11.37 11.28 -0.17
N ALA A 337 -10.66 10.16 -0.36
CA ALA A 337 -9.21 10.11 -0.27
C ALA A 337 -8.56 11.08 -1.27
N VAL A 338 -8.92 11.00 -2.53
CA VAL A 338 -8.37 11.90 -3.57
C VAL A 338 -8.66 13.36 -3.26
N ARG A 339 -9.86 13.69 -2.76
CA ARG A 339 -10.24 15.08 -2.45
C ARG A 339 -9.42 15.64 -1.29
N ILE A 340 -9.29 14.87 -0.22
CA ILE A 340 -8.54 15.28 0.97
C ILE A 340 -7.04 15.42 0.63
N GLU A 341 -6.48 14.45 -0.08
CA GLU A 341 -5.07 14.48 -0.48
C GLU A 341 -4.68 15.64 -1.41
N LYS A 342 -5.65 16.21 -2.16
CA LYS A 342 -5.44 17.41 -2.98
C LYS A 342 -5.43 18.70 -2.17
N GLU A 343 -6.24 18.79 -1.10
CA GLU A 343 -6.37 19.99 -0.27
C GLU A 343 -5.33 20.03 0.86
N GLN A 344 -4.83 18.87 1.28
CA GLN A 344 -3.72 18.85 2.21
C GLN A 344 -2.50 19.48 1.55
N ASP A 345 -1.99 20.59 2.12
CA ASP A 345 -0.61 20.99 1.97
C ASP A 345 0.25 19.88 2.57
N LEU A 346 0.52 18.85 1.75
CA LEU A 346 1.33 17.71 2.14
C LEU A 346 2.77 18.17 2.32
N LYS A 347 3.01 18.85 3.43
CA LYS A 347 4.37 19.10 3.91
C LYS A 347 4.91 17.78 4.41
N MET A 348 6.04 17.37 3.86
CA MET A 348 6.80 16.26 4.45
C MET A 348 6.90 16.49 5.95
N GLN A 349 6.34 15.56 6.72
CA GLN A 349 6.43 15.67 8.16
C GLN A 349 7.90 15.45 8.58
N PRO A 350 8.49 16.32 9.41
CA PRO A 350 9.74 16.01 10.08
C PRO A 350 9.44 14.90 11.08
N ILE A 351 9.62 13.65 10.67
CA ILE A 351 9.51 12.52 11.58
C ILE A 351 10.87 12.35 12.24
N GLU A 352 10.94 12.47 13.55
CA GLU A 352 12.04 11.93 14.33
C GLU A 352 12.02 10.42 14.13
N SER A 353 12.82 9.94 13.18
CA SER A 353 12.77 8.54 12.77
C SER A 353 13.57 7.70 13.74
N MET A 354 12.93 6.71 14.34
CA MET A 354 13.65 5.59 14.99
C MET A 354 14.13 4.61 13.91
N GLY A 355 15.32 4.07 14.09
CA GLY A 355 15.88 3.03 13.23
C GLY A 355 17.23 3.40 12.60
N ARG A 356 17.65 2.65 11.56
CA ARG A 356 18.95 2.78 10.90
C ARG A 356 19.16 4.19 10.35
N ALA A 357 20.16 4.92 10.87
CA ALA A 357 20.38 6.33 10.59
C ALA A 357 20.58 6.62 9.09
N ILE A 358 21.41 5.84 8.38
CA ILE A 358 21.73 6.06 6.96
C ILE A 358 20.50 5.87 6.05
N PRO A 359 19.77 4.72 6.08
CA PRO A 359 18.58 4.55 5.24
C PRO A 359 17.49 5.59 5.50
N ASN A 360 17.35 6.04 6.75
CA ASN A 360 16.39 7.09 7.09
C ASN A 360 16.79 8.44 6.50
N ALA A 361 18.06 8.84 6.65
CA ALA A 361 18.58 10.10 6.10
C ALA A 361 18.43 10.13 4.58
N ILE A 362 18.81 9.05 3.89
CA ILE A 362 18.68 8.92 2.42
C ILE A 362 17.21 8.97 2.01
N SER A 363 16.33 8.22 2.67
CA SER A 363 14.90 8.20 2.31
C SER A 363 14.22 9.55 2.51
N GLN A 364 14.60 10.30 3.54
CA GLN A 364 14.16 11.67 3.77
C GLN A 364 14.68 12.61 2.69
N ALA A 365 15.98 12.48 2.33
CA ALA A 365 16.60 13.28 1.26
C ALA A 365 15.90 13.02 -0.09
N VAL A 366 15.61 11.75 -0.43
CA VAL A 366 14.87 11.37 -1.65
C VAL A 366 13.53 12.10 -1.74
N GLY A 367 12.74 12.09 -0.67
CA GLY A 367 11.47 12.81 -0.63
C GLY A 367 11.63 14.33 -0.80
N ARG A 368 12.61 14.95 -0.11
CA ARG A 368 12.90 16.39 -0.21
C ARG A 368 13.38 16.80 -1.61
N ILE A 369 14.32 16.04 -2.19
CA ILE A 369 14.82 16.28 -3.54
C ILE A 369 13.66 16.19 -4.56
N ALA A 370 12.83 15.14 -4.45
CA ALA A 370 11.69 14.96 -5.35
C ALA A 370 10.69 16.13 -5.27
N MET A 371 10.44 16.64 -4.07
CA MET A 371 9.59 17.83 -3.88
C MET A 371 10.22 19.10 -4.47
N GLN A 372 11.49 19.38 -4.14
CA GLN A 372 12.21 20.57 -4.58
C GLN A 372 12.31 20.65 -6.10
N LEU A 373 12.59 19.50 -6.74
CA LEU A 373 12.71 19.39 -8.19
C LEU A 373 11.35 19.17 -8.88
N GLN A 374 10.25 19.12 -8.14
CA GLN A 374 8.91 18.81 -8.67
C GLN A 374 8.88 17.52 -9.51
N ALA A 375 9.63 16.49 -9.08
CA ALA A 375 9.75 15.23 -9.79
C ALA A 375 8.38 14.59 -10.07
N ALA A 376 8.23 13.90 -11.20
CA ALA A 376 6.99 13.23 -11.58
C ALA A 376 6.71 12.01 -10.70
N ALA A 377 7.78 11.29 -10.31
CA ALA A 377 7.70 10.16 -9.39
C ALA A 377 9.03 9.95 -8.65
N ILE A 378 8.93 9.22 -7.53
CA ILE A 378 10.08 8.59 -6.87
C ILE A 378 10.08 7.13 -7.30
N VAL A 379 11.20 6.63 -7.85
CA VAL A 379 11.35 5.23 -8.27
C VAL A 379 12.26 4.51 -7.28
N THR A 380 11.76 3.49 -6.61
CA THR A 380 12.53 2.71 -5.63
C THR A 380 12.74 1.29 -6.12
N LEU A 381 14.01 0.84 -6.21
CA LEU A 381 14.31 -0.58 -6.39
C LEU A 381 14.36 -1.27 -5.04
N THR A 382 13.57 -2.32 -4.86
CA THR A 382 13.47 -3.01 -3.57
C THR A 382 13.24 -4.51 -3.72
N LYS A 383 13.98 -5.34 -2.97
CA LYS A 383 13.77 -6.79 -2.90
C LYS A 383 12.72 -7.17 -1.84
N THR A 384 12.68 -6.45 -0.72
CA THR A 384 11.84 -6.75 0.46
C THR A 384 10.73 -5.73 0.72
N GLY A 385 10.67 -4.65 -0.08
CA GLY A 385 9.76 -3.53 0.14
C GLY A 385 10.28 -2.47 1.13
N SER A 386 11.42 -2.69 1.79
CA SER A 386 11.92 -1.79 2.84
C SER A 386 12.25 -0.38 2.32
N THR A 387 12.88 -0.24 1.14
CA THR A 387 13.19 1.06 0.55
C THR A 387 11.92 1.87 0.31
N ALA A 388 10.90 1.25 -0.29
CA ALA A 388 9.62 1.92 -0.55
C ALA A 388 8.90 2.34 0.74
N ARG A 389 8.87 1.48 1.77
CA ARG A 389 8.30 1.81 3.08
C ARG A 389 9.06 2.95 3.76
N ASN A 390 10.40 2.92 3.71
CA ASN A 390 11.23 3.97 4.30
C ASN A 390 11.02 5.34 3.63
N VAL A 391 10.79 5.38 2.32
CA VAL A 391 10.43 6.64 1.63
C VAL A 391 8.99 7.04 1.99
N SER A 392 8.05 6.08 1.96
CA SER A 392 6.63 6.33 2.22
C SER A 392 6.36 6.93 3.61
N LYS A 393 7.09 6.51 4.65
CA LYS A 393 6.89 7.03 6.02
C LYS A 393 7.08 8.54 6.16
N PHE A 394 7.88 9.16 5.27
CA PHE A 394 8.06 10.62 5.24
C PHE A 394 6.94 11.34 4.47
N ARG A 395 5.95 10.60 3.96
CA ARG A 395 4.75 11.14 3.29
C ARG A 395 5.07 12.14 2.16
N PRO A 396 5.97 11.83 1.20
CA PRO A 396 6.21 12.74 0.09
C PRO A 396 4.94 12.90 -0.76
N PRO A 397 4.59 14.11 -1.22
CA PRO A 397 3.41 14.33 -2.07
C PRO A 397 3.58 13.75 -3.49
N ILE A 398 4.72 13.13 -3.76
CA ILE A 398 5.12 12.56 -5.04
C ILE A 398 4.81 11.05 -5.03
N PRO A 399 4.23 10.46 -6.11
CA PRO A 399 4.02 9.02 -6.22
C PRO A 399 5.31 8.22 -6.06
N ILE A 400 5.25 7.08 -5.34
CA ILE A 400 6.38 6.17 -5.16
C ILE A 400 6.15 4.92 -6.01
N LEU A 401 6.91 4.78 -7.09
CA LEU A 401 6.91 3.58 -7.92
C LEU A 401 7.92 2.58 -7.34
N ALA A 402 7.41 1.51 -6.72
CA ALA A 402 8.24 0.50 -6.06
C ALA A 402 8.45 -0.70 -6.99
N VAL A 403 9.63 -0.80 -7.54
CA VAL A 403 9.99 -1.87 -8.49
C VAL A 403 10.64 -3.03 -7.74
N THR A 404 10.07 -4.22 -7.86
CA THR A 404 10.52 -5.42 -7.17
C THR A 404 10.42 -6.67 -8.08
N PRO A 405 11.38 -7.62 -7.98
CA PRO A 405 11.26 -8.89 -8.67
C PRO A 405 10.28 -9.87 -8.00
N ASN A 406 9.85 -9.59 -6.78
CA ASN A 406 9.02 -10.47 -5.97
C ASN A 406 7.56 -10.03 -5.97
N VAL A 407 6.70 -10.83 -6.60
CA VAL A 407 5.24 -10.59 -6.68
C VAL A 407 4.60 -10.48 -5.29
N GLN A 408 5.05 -11.28 -4.31
CA GLN A 408 4.50 -11.24 -2.95
C GLN A 408 4.86 -9.91 -2.26
N VAL A 409 6.07 -9.39 -2.49
CA VAL A 409 6.45 -8.05 -2.00
C VAL A 409 5.59 -6.97 -2.65
N ALA A 410 5.34 -7.07 -3.97
CA ALA A 410 4.46 -6.13 -4.67
C ALA A 410 3.04 -6.15 -4.08
N ARG A 411 2.48 -7.34 -3.79
CA ARG A 411 1.17 -7.48 -3.14
C ARG A 411 1.13 -6.87 -1.74
N ARG A 412 2.17 -7.05 -0.93
CA ARG A 412 2.27 -6.44 0.40
C ARG A 412 2.38 -4.92 0.34
N LEU A 413 3.08 -4.38 -0.65
CA LEU A 413 3.22 -2.94 -0.83
C LEU A 413 1.90 -2.24 -1.23
N GLN A 414 0.86 -2.98 -1.62
CA GLN A 414 -0.48 -2.46 -1.82
C GLN A 414 -1.17 -1.96 -0.54
N MET A 415 -0.59 -2.20 0.63
CA MET A 415 -1.03 -1.66 1.92
C MET A 415 -0.29 -0.38 2.30
N VAL A 416 0.77 0.00 1.58
CA VAL A 416 1.66 1.10 1.96
C VAL A 416 1.24 2.39 1.25
N TRP A 417 1.12 3.46 2.02
CA TRP A 417 0.69 4.78 1.53
C TRP A 417 1.59 5.30 0.41
N GLY A 418 0.97 5.84 -0.65
CA GLY A 418 1.67 6.49 -1.77
C GLY A 418 2.50 5.55 -2.65
N VAL A 419 2.52 4.23 -2.38
CA VAL A 419 3.31 3.27 -3.14
C VAL A 419 2.49 2.61 -4.24
N GLN A 420 2.99 2.66 -5.48
CA GLN A 420 2.52 1.87 -6.61
C GLN A 420 3.57 0.80 -6.90
N PRO A 421 3.31 -0.47 -6.59
CA PRO A 421 4.26 -1.54 -6.87
C PRO A 421 4.25 -1.94 -8.34
N LEU A 422 5.45 -2.20 -8.87
CA LEU A 422 5.70 -2.72 -10.21
C LEU A 422 6.54 -3.99 -10.10
N VAL A 423 6.18 -5.02 -10.85
CA VAL A 423 6.92 -6.28 -10.87
C VAL A 423 7.85 -6.32 -12.08
N LEU A 424 9.15 -6.45 -11.82
CA LEU A 424 10.17 -6.50 -12.85
C LEU A 424 11.22 -7.54 -12.49
N VAL A 425 11.54 -8.44 -13.42
CA VAL A 425 12.62 -9.42 -13.24
C VAL A 425 13.95 -8.71 -13.01
N SER A 426 14.69 -9.11 -11.97
CA SER A 426 15.97 -8.49 -11.61
C SER A 426 17.02 -8.71 -12.69
N LEU A 427 17.69 -7.63 -13.10
CA LEU A 427 18.81 -7.62 -14.04
C LEU A 427 20.15 -7.57 -13.30
N PRO A 428 21.29 -7.94 -13.94
CA PRO A 428 22.58 -8.06 -13.27
C PRO A 428 23.11 -6.77 -12.62
N SER A 429 22.77 -5.60 -13.14
CA SER A 429 23.25 -4.32 -12.61
C SER A 429 22.14 -3.39 -12.15
N ALA A 430 22.41 -2.56 -11.14
CA ALA A 430 21.46 -1.53 -10.67
C ALA A 430 21.08 -0.56 -11.80
N ARG A 431 22.03 -0.18 -12.68
CA ARG A 431 21.76 0.68 -13.82
C ARG A 431 20.74 0.08 -14.78
N GLN A 432 20.92 -1.22 -15.14
CA GLN A 432 19.98 -1.92 -16.02
C GLN A 432 18.59 -2.03 -15.38
N ASN A 433 18.53 -2.29 -14.07
CA ASN A 433 17.26 -2.31 -13.33
C ASN A 433 16.55 -0.96 -13.34
N PHE A 434 17.29 0.16 -13.21
CA PHE A 434 16.72 1.51 -13.31
C PHE A 434 16.20 1.80 -14.72
N GLU A 435 17.00 1.53 -15.76
CA GLU A 435 16.56 1.71 -17.15
C GLU A 435 15.29 0.89 -17.44
N ALA A 436 15.26 -0.38 -17.04
CA ALA A 436 14.09 -1.25 -17.22
C ALA A 436 12.88 -0.81 -16.40
N ALA A 437 13.08 -0.29 -15.19
CA ALA A 437 12.01 0.26 -14.36
C ALA A 437 11.34 1.48 -14.99
N LEU A 438 12.14 2.38 -15.60
CA LEU A 438 11.61 3.55 -16.31
C LEU A 438 10.83 3.13 -17.55
N ASN A 439 11.35 2.17 -18.32
CA ASN A 439 10.65 1.65 -19.51
C ASN A 439 9.30 1.02 -19.11
N LEU A 440 9.27 0.19 -18.07
CA LEU A 440 8.05 -0.41 -17.57
C LEU A 440 7.03 0.64 -17.11
N ALA A 441 7.50 1.68 -16.41
CA ALA A 441 6.63 2.76 -15.95
C ALA A 441 6.06 3.58 -17.13
N GLN A 442 6.82 3.72 -18.24
CA GLN A 442 6.32 4.34 -19.48
C GLN A 442 5.29 3.44 -20.19
N GLU A 443 5.56 2.15 -20.34
CA GLU A 443 4.62 1.17 -20.91
C GLU A 443 3.28 1.16 -20.15
N MET A 444 3.34 1.27 -18.81
CA MET A 444 2.16 1.39 -17.96
C MET A 444 1.55 2.79 -17.93
N LYS A 445 2.07 3.75 -18.69
CA LYS A 445 1.63 5.16 -18.76
C LYS A 445 1.68 5.89 -17.42
N LEU A 446 2.53 5.44 -16.51
CA LEU A 446 2.78 6.09 -15.21
C LEU A 446 3.78 7.24 -15.34
N LEU A 447 4.65 7.19 -16.35
CA LEU A 447 5.62 8.21 -16.69
C LEU A 447 5.57 8.51 -18.19
N THR A 448 5.96 9.73 -18.55
CA THR A 448 6.10 10.17 -19.93
C THR A 448 7.54 10.62 -20.20
N ALA A 449 7.95 10.65 -21.47
CA ALA A 449 9.23 11.21 -21.86
C ALA A 449 9.36 12.68 -21.42
N GLY A 450 10.49 13.05 -20.84
CA GLY A 450 10.73 14.37 -20.27
C GLY A 450 10.37 14.52 -18.79
N ASP A 451 9.70 13.53 -18.18
CA ASP A 451 9.44 13.54 -16.74
C ASP A 451 10.74 13.42 -15.95
N LEU A 452 10.91 14.25 -14.93
CA LEU A 452 11.99 14.15 -13.97
C LEU A 452 11.62 13.17 -12.87
N VAL A 453 12.50 12.23 -12.54
CA VAL A 453 12.31 11.25 -11.47
C VAL A 453 13.49 11.23 -10.50
N VAL A 454 13.19 10.92 -9.23
CA VAL A 454 14.21 10.65 -8.22
C VAL A 454 14.22 9.15 -7.94
N MET A 455 15.38 8.53 -8.11
CA MET A 455 15.56 7.09 -8.02
C MET A 455 16.33 6.72 -6.76
N SER A 456 15.96 5.63 -6.10
CA SER A 456 16.61 5.17 -4.88
C SER A 456 16.72 3.64 -4.86
N ALA A 457 17.85 3.16 -4.35
CA ALA A 457 18.14 1.73 -4.19
C ALA A 457 19.10 1.48 -3.03
N GLY A 458 19.21 0.22 -2.60
CA GLY A 458 20.33 -0.27 -1.81
C GLY A 458 21.39 -0.86 -2.73
N THR A 459 22.66 -0.48 -2.57
CA THR A 459 23.77 -1.02 -3.35
C THR A 459 24.34 -2.31 -2.77
N LEU A 460 24.21 -2.51 -1.45
CA LEU A 460 24.62 -3.75 -0.79
C LEU A 460 23.66 -4.88 -1.17
N GLN A 461 24.17 -5.86 -1.92
CA GLN A 461 23.39 -7.05 -2.26
C GLN A 461 23.03 -7.81 -0.98
N ASP A 462 21.74 -8.20 -0.89
CA ASP A 462 21.17 -9.06 0.15
C ASP A 462 21.07 -8.50 1.58
N VAL A 463 21.37 -7.21 1.81
CA VAL A 463 21.11 -6.54 3.10
C VAL A 463 19.79 -5.76 3.02
N ALA A 464 18.75 -6.30 3.66
CA ALA A 464 17.46 -5.61 3.75
C ALA A 464 17.60 -4.24 4.45
N GLY A 465 17.03 -3.19 3.83
CA GLY A 465 17.06 -1.84 4.40
C GLY A 465 18.39 -1.10 4.22
N SER A 466 19.22 -1.48 3.25
CA SER A 466 20.50 -0.82 2.93
C SER A 466 20.35 0.31 1.90
N THR A 467 19.27 1.09 1.94
CA THR A 467 19.08 2.24 1.04
C THR A 467 20.21 3.24 1.20
N ASP A 468 21.07 3.38 0.19
CA ASP A 468 22.30 4.19 0.22
C ASP A 468 22.55 4.97 -1.07
N LEU A 469 21.71 4.77 -2.12
CA LEU A 469 21.85 5.42 -3.41
C LEU A 469 20.66 6.32 -3.70
N VAL A 470 20.98 7.54 -4.18
CA VAL A 470 20.02 8.49 -4.76
C VAL A 470 20.53 8.91 -6.13
N LYS A 471 19.66 8.89 -7.13
CA LYS A 471 19.93 9.37 -8.49
C LYS A 471 18.76 10.21 -8.98
N VAL A 472 19.05 11.30 -9.65
CA VAL A 472 18.05 12.11 -10.37
C VAL A 472 18.22 11.84 -11.85
N GLU A 473 17.13 11.60 -12.57
CA GLU A 473 17.15 11.27 -13.98
C GLU A 473 15.90 11.79 -14.69
N PHE A 474 16.05 12.14 -15.99
CA PHE A 474 14.91 12.36 -16.87
C PHE A 474 14.50 11.05 -17.54
N VAL A 475 13.20 10.87 -17.66
CA VAL A 475 12.62 9.75 -18.40
C VAL A 475 12.87 9.98 -19.90
N SER A 476 13.72 9.14 -20.49
CA SER A 476 14.03 9.22 -21.92
C SER A 476 13.27 8.14 -22.69
N SER A 477 12.75 8.47 -23.86
CA SER A 477 12.22 7.48 -24.80
C SER A 477 13.22 7.21 -25.91
N VAL A 478 13.35 5.95 -26.32
CA VAL A 478 14.05 5.61 -27.58
C VAL A 478 13.17 6.08 -28.72
N VAL A 479 13.57 7.15 -29.37
CA VAL A 479 12.81 7.74 -30.48
C VAL A 479 13.30 7.27 -31.85
N GLY A 480 14.54 6.77 -31.93
CA GLY A 480 15.09 6.28 -33.19
C GLY A 480 16.25 5.32 -33.01
N LYS A 481 16.53 4.56 -34.07
CA LYS A 481 17.66 3.63 -34.15
C LYS A 481 18.31 3.70 -35.52
N GLY A 482 19.63 3.71 -35.54
CA GLY A 482 20.42 3.75 -36.76
C GLY A 482 21.74 3.00 -36.66
N LEU A 483 22.51 3.00 -37.71
CA LEU A 483 23.87 2.47 -37.76
C LEU A 483 24.87 3.53 -37.32
N SER A 484 25.65 3.23 -36.30
CA SER A 484 26.58 4.18 -35.69
C SER A 484 27.94 4.21 -36.39
N ILE A 485 28.42 5.41 -36.63
CA ILE A 485 29.80 5.69 -37.01
C ILE A 485 30.38 6.58 -35.92
N GLY A 486 31.26 6.05 -35.11
CA GLY A 486 31.78 6.67 -33.89
C GLY A 486 31.41 5.87 -32.63
N SER A 487 31.76 6.42 -31.47
CA SER A 487 31.52 5.75 -30.18
C SER A 487 31.19 6.82 -29.10
N GLY A 488 30.68 6.35 -27.98
CA GLY A 488 30.33 7.21 -26.86
C GLY A 488 28.87 7.65 -26.85
N ILE A 489 28.57 8.64 -26.00
CA ILE A 489 27.25 9.24 -25.88
C ILE A 489 27.39 10.74 -26.16
N VAL A 490 26.54 11.26 -27.04
CA VAL A 490 26.50 12.68 -27.40
C VAL A 490 25.16 13.26 -26.99
N HIS A 491 25.19 14.48 -26.46
CA HIS A 491 24.01 15.25 -26.05
C HIS A 491 24.00 16.57 -26.78
N GLY A 492 22.82 17.04 -27.15
CA GLY A 492 22.63 18.33 -27.79
C GLY A 492 21.17 18.60 -28.14
N ARG A 493 20.92 19.80 -28.65
CA ARG A 493 19.62 20.13 -29.23
C ARG A 493 19.57 19.73 -30.68
N ALA A 494 18.49 19.11 -31.08
CA ALA A 494 18.25 18.81 -32.47
C ALA A 494 18.08 20.09 -33.30
N ARG A 495 18.74 20.16 -34.45
CA ARG A 495 18.44 21.09 -35.50
C ARG A 495 17.99 20.28 -36.72
N VAL A 496 16.69 20.33 -36.98
CA VAL A 496 16.10 19.60 -38.10
C VAL A 496 16.20 20.46 -39.36
N ALA A 497 16.77 19.89 -40.44
CA ALA A 497 16.97 20.57 -41.68
C ALA A 497 16.46 19.75 -42.86
N PHE A 498 15.89 20.41 -43.85
CA PHE A 498 15.53 19.87 -45.15
C PHE A 498 16.44 20.44 -46.25
N HIS A 499 16.99 21.66 -46.03
CA HIS A 499 17.87 22.36 -46.92
C HIS A 499 18.97 23.11 -46.15
N HIS A 500 20.09 23.42 -46.81
CA HIS A 500 21.20 24.14 -46.15
C HIS A 500 20.78 25.52 -45.63
N LEU A 501 19.69 26.09 -46.15
CA LEU A 501 19.17 27.39 -45.70
C LEU A 501 18.54 27.30 -44.31
N ASP A 502 18.09 26.13 -43.88
CA ASP A 502 17.46 25.92 -42.57
C ASP A 502 18.45 25.92 -41.40
N VAL A 503 19.75 25.86 -41.74
CA VAL A 503 20.85 25.74 -40.77
C VAL A 503 21.82 26.92 -40.80
N ARG A 504 21.42 28.11 -41.33
CA ARG A 504 22.24 29.31 -41.37
C ARG A 504 22.69 29.78 -39.98
N ASP A 505 21.85 29.62 -38.98
CA ASP A 505 22.05 29.96 -37.56
C ASP A 505 22.37 28.71 -36.71
N PHE A 506 22.99 27.69 -37.29
CA PHE A 506 23.42 26.50 -36.60
C PHE A 506 24.47 26.83 -35.55
N ASN A 507 24.18 26.48 -34.28
CA ASN A 507 25.06 26.74 -33.15
C ASN A 507 26.05 25.59 -32.92
N GLN A 508 27.18 25.91 -32.32
CA GLN A 508 28.15 24.90 -31.94
C GLN A 508 27.57 23.95 -30.87
N GLY A 509 27.68 22.63 -31.09
CA GLY A 509 27.21 21.63 -30.18
C GLY A 509 25.77 21.14 -30.44
N GLU A 510 25.05 21.75 -31.40
CA GLU A 510 23.76 21.21 -31.85
C GLU A 510 23.93 19.86 -32.57
N ILE A 511 22.87 19.07 -32.64
CA ILE A 511 22.80 17.80 -33.37
C ILE A 511 22.08 18.05 -34.69
N LEU A 512 22.75 17.87 -35.82
CA LEU A 512 22.13 17.99 -37.13
C LEU A 512 21.26 16.77 -37.43
N VAL A 513 19.99 16.99 -37.77
CA VAL A 513 19.02 15.95 -38.19
C VAL A 513 18.57 16.28 -39.62
N ILE A 514 18.84 15.39 -40.57
CA ILE A 514 18.58 15.63 -41.99
C ILE A 514 18.36 14.30 -42.73
N ASP A 515 17.70 14.34 -43.89
CA ASP A 515 17.57 13.15 -44.73
C ASP A 515 18.93 12.73 -45.33
N ARG A 516 19.72 13.63 -45.87
CA ARG A 516 21.06 13.48 -46.44
C ARG A 516 21.82 14.78 -46.47
N THR A 517 23.17 14.70 -46.54
CA THR A 517 24.01 15.86 -46.63
C THR A 517 24.78 15.91 -47.97
N ASP A 518 25.19 17.11 -48.37
CA ASP A 518 26.07 17.41 -49.52
C ASP A 518 27.19 18.36 -49.11
N ALA A 519 27.93 18.89 -50.08
CA ALA A 519 29.10 19.76 -49.86
C ALA A 519 28.75 21.06 -49.11
N ASP A 520 27.54 21.54 -49.19
CA ASP A 520 27.10 22.79 -48.53
C ASP A 520 26.97 22.61 -47.00
N PHE A 521 26.87 21.37 -46.51
CA PHE A 521 26.77 21.09 -45.08
C PHE A 521 28.10 20.90 -44.35
N ILE A 522 29.27 20.99 -45.03
CA ILE A 522 30.57 20.73 -44.40
C ILE A 522 30.82 21.64 -43.18
N GLU A 523 30.49 22.92 -43.27
CA GLU A 523 30.68 23.87 -42.18
C GLU A 523 29.67 23.64 -41.03
N VAL A 524 28.48 23.14 -41.33
CA VAL A 524 27.46 22.76 -40.33
C VAL A 524 27.92 21.50 -39.59
N ILE A 525 28.37 20.47 -40.32
CA ILE A 525 28.90 19.22 -39.72
C ILE A 525 30.07 19.54 -38.79
N ARG A 526 30.96 20.49 -39.16
CA ARG A 526 32.10 20.90 -38.32
C ARG A 526 31.67 21.47 -36.96
N LYS A 527 30.54 22.15 -36.91
CA LYS A 527 29.97 22.73 -35.67
C LYS A 527 29.13 21.74 -34.89
N ALA A 528 28.63 20.71 -35.54
CA ALA A 528 27.73 19.74 -34.93
C ALA A 528 28.44 18.87 -33.87
N SER A 529 27.71 18.55 -32.79
CA SER A 529 28.16 17.54 -31.84
C SER A 529 27.94 16.11 -32.35
N ALA A 530 26.95 15.92 -33.23
CA ALA A 530 26.65 14.69 -33.94
C ALA A 530 25.77 14.96 -35.17
N VAL A 531 25.70 13.98 -36.08
CA VAL A 531 24.82 14.04 -37.25
C VAL A 531 23.92 12.80 -37.29
N ILE A 532 22.63 13.00 -37.53
CA ILE A 532 21.62 11.96 -37.76
C ILE A 532 21.16 12.09 -39.21
N THR A 533 21.24 10.99 -40.00
CA THR A 533 20.72 10.96 -41.36
C THR A 533 19.73 9.81 -41.58
N GLU A 534 18.74 10.05 -42.45
CA GLU A 534 17.82 9.00 -42.92
C GLU A 534 18.49 8.12 -43.97
N GLU A 535 19.44 8.67 -44.75
CA GLU A 535 20.26 7.92 -45.68
C GLU A 535 21.03 6.82 -44.95
N ALA A 536 20.91 5.57 -45.41
CA ALA A 536 21.47 4.38 -44.73
C ALA A 536 22.86 3.96 -45.21
N SER A 537 23.49 4.75 -46.12
CA SER A 537 24.77 4.40 -46.72
C SER A 537 25.95 4.71 -45.79
N LEU A 538 26.84 3.74 -45.63
CA LEU A 538 28.12 3.89 -44.91
C LEU A 538 29.15 4.68 -45.71
N GLU A 539 28.88 4.93 -46.99
CA GLU A 539 29.67 5.77 -47.91
C GLU A 539 29.03 7.12 -48.17
N SER A 540 27.97 7.48 -47.41
CA SER A 540 27.28 8.77 -47.54
C SER A 540 28.22 9.94 -47.26
N HIS A 541 27.88 11.10 -47.79
CA HIS A 541 28.63 12.34 -47.56
C HIS A 541 28.78 12.64 -46.05
N ALA A 542 27.70 12.48 -45.26
CA ALA A 542 27.76 12.66 -43.83
C ALA A 542 28.80 11.78 -43.16
N VAL A 543 28.90 10.51 -43.54
CA VAL A 543 29.85 9.57 -42.95
C VAL A 543 31.29 9.89 -43.32
N VAL A 544 31.55 10.23 -44.59
CA VAL A 544 32.88 10.59 -45.06
C VAL A 544 33.41 11.84 -44.36
N ILE A 545 32.59 12.88 -44.29
CA ILE A 545 32.96 14.15 -43.65
C ILE A 545 33.02 13.99 -42.13
N GLY A 546 32.05 13.30 -41.50
CA GLY A 546 32.03 13.05 -40.07
C GLY A 546 33.29 12.29 -39.60
N ARG A 547 33.71 11.24 -40.28
CA ARG A 547 34.98 10.53 -40.00
C ARG A 547 36.20 11.45 -40.12
N ARG A 548 36.23 12.30 -41.16
CA ARG A 548 37.35 13.22 -41.38
C ARG A 548 37.46 14.31 -40.31
N LEU A 549 36.31 14.77 -39.80
CA LEU A 549 36.22 15.81 -38.79
C LEU A 549 36.17 15.26 -37.36
N GLY A 550 36.09 13.97 -37.17
CA GLY A 550 35.92 13.34 -35.84
C GLY A 550 34.52 13.52 -35.23
N ILE A 551 33.52 13.84 -36.04
CA ILE A 551 32.14 14.03 -35.62
C ILE A 551 31.38 12.69 -35.77
N PRO A 552 30.72 12.16 -34.71
CA PRO A 552 29.98 10.92 -34.79
C PRO A 552 28.72 11.08 -35.64
N VAL A 553 28.42 10.05 -36.45
CA VAL A 553 27.27 10.02 -37.38
C VAL A 553 26.41 8.80 -37.12
N LEU A 554 25.08 8.98 -37.08
CA LEU A 554 24.09 7.94 -37.04
C LEU A 554 23.31 7.91 -38.34
N VAL A 555 23.44 6.83 -39.12
CA VAL A 555 22.82 6.70 -40.46
C VAL A 555 21.65 5.73 -40.45
N GLY A 556 20.74 5.89 -41.41
CA GLY A 556 19.61 4.99 -41.60
C GLY A 556 18.50 5.12 -40.57
N VAL A 557 18.37 6.29 -39.95
CA VAL A 557 17.28 6.59 -39.02
C VAL A 557 16.05 6.97 -39.83
N LYS A 558 15.19 6.01 -40.13
CA LYS A 558 14.00 6.19 -40.96
C LYS A 558 13.08 7.29 -40.42
N ASN A 559 12.74 8.26 -41.28
CA ASN A 559 11.84 9.37 -40.97
C ASN A 559 12.28 10.24 -39.76
N ALA A 560 13.59 10.35 -39.53
CA ALA A 560 14.15 11.16 -38.43
C ALA A 560 13.67 12.59 -38.45
N THR A 561 13.62 13.21 -39.63
CA THR A 561 13.13 14.58 -39.85
C THR A 561 11.66 14.76 -39.57
N GLY A 562 10.87 13.68 -39.57
CA GLY A 562 9.43 13.68 -39.31
C GLY A 562 9.04 13.49 -37.83
N PHE A 563 9.85 12.75 -37.06
CA PHE A 563 9.52 12.49 -35.65
C PHE A 563 10.37 13.28 -34.64
N ILE A 564 11.58 13.72 -35.01
CA ILE A 564 12.40 14.60 -34.16
C ILE A 564 11.95 16.05 -34.40
N ARG A 565 11.69 16.78 -33.33
CA ARG A 565 11.29 18.18 -33.42
C ARG A 565 12.52 19.10 -33.39
N ASP A 566 12.47 20.20 -34.13
CA ASP A 566 13.52 21.22 -34.06
C ASP A 566 13.62 21.81 -32.65
N GLY A 567 14.86 21.98 -32.15
CA GLY A 567 15.15 22.43 -30.79
C GLY A 567 14.97 21.34 -29.68
N GLU A 568 14.51 20.13 -30.03
CA GLU A 568 14.31 19.06 -29.05
C GLU A 568 15.66 18.58 -28.47
N PRO A 569 15.79 18.45 -27.14
CA PRO A 569 16.98 17.88 -26.53
C PRO A 569 17.07 16.39 -26.81
N LEU A 570 18.22 15.97 -27.37
CA LEU A 570 18.51 14.58 -27.72
C LEU A 570 19.74 14.05 -27.01
N SER A 571 19.73 12.74 -26.77
CA SER A 571 20.89 11.95 -26.38
C SER A 571 21.11 10.82 -27.37
N ILE A 572 22.28 10.73 -27.97
CA ILE A 572 22.60 9.65 -28.92
C ILE A 572 23.64 8.73 -28.29
N ASN A 573 23.31 7.45 -28.16
CA ASN A 573 24.25 6.43 -27.75
C ASN A 573 24.80 5.70 -28.98
N PHE A 574 25.98 6.12 -29.43
CA PHE A 574 26.63 5.53 -30.60
C PHE A 574 27.10 4.09 -30.39
N ASN A 575 27.32 3.64 -29.13
CA ASN A 575 27.67 2.24 -28.86
C ASN A 575 26.47 1.31 -29.10
N LYS A 576 25.24 1.81 -28.99
CA LYS A 576 24.00 1.04 -29.20
C LYS A 576 23.25 1.42 -30.49
N GLY A 577 23.64 2.52 -31.15
CA GLY A 577 22.93 3.06 -32.31
C GLY A 577 21.53 3.57 -31.99
N MET A 578 21.31 4.17 -30.80
CA MET A 578 20.00 4.59 -30.31
C MET A 578 19.94 6.09 -30.05
N ILE A 579 18.80 6.69 -30.42
CA ILE A 579 18.45 8.08 -30.13
C ILE A 579 17.43 8.09 -29.01
N TYR A 580 17.66 8.90 -27.99
CA TYR A 580 16.76 9.13 -26.87
C TYR A 580 16.26 10.58 -26.89
N SER A 581 14.96 10.80 -26.73
CA SER A 581 14.37 12.11 -26.48
C SER A 581 14.37 12.42 -24.99
N GLY A 582 14.65 13.67 -24.60
CA GLY A 582 14.70 14.16 -23.23
C GLY A 582 16.05 14.80 -22.87
N SER A 583 16.03 15.81 -22.01
CA SER A 583 17.25 16.48 -21.53
C SER A 583 17.94 15.65 -20.45
N ARG A 584 19.25 15.78 -20.37
CA ARG A 584 20.08 15.15 -19.36
C ARG A 584 20.31 16.06 -18.15
N THR A 585 20.66 15.45 -17.01
CA THR A 585 21.00 16.11 -15.74
C THR A 585 22.15 17.15 -15.84
N ASP A 586 22.93 17.13 -16.92
CA ASP A 586 24.04 18.07 -17.11
C ASP A 586 23.58 19.50 -17.46
N ASP A 587 22.32 19.71 -17.89
CA ASP A 587 21.72 21.04 -18.12
C ASP A 587 21.28 21.76 -16.82
N LEU A 588 21.49 21.16 -15.65
CA LEU A 588 21.26 21.77 -14.34
C LEU A 588 22.51 22.51 -13.80
N ALA A 589 23.47 22.85 -14.64
CA ALA A 589 24.52 23.81 -14.28
C ALA A 589 23.88 25.19 -14.12
N PHE A 590 23.74 25.64 -12.88
CA PHE A 590 23.34 26.99 -12.49
C PHE A 590 24.38 28.02 -12.93
#